data_a936572ec3a9428906d64906be486f63
#
_entry.id   a936572ec3a9428906d64906be486f63
#
_cell.length_a   1.000
_cell.length_b   1.000
_cell.length_c   1.000
_cell.angle_alpha   90.00
_cell.angle_beta   90.00
_cell.angle_gamma   90.00
#
_symmetry.space_group_name_H-M   'P 1'
#
loop_
_entity.id
_entity.type
_entity.pdbx_description
1 polymer ?
#
loop_
_entity_poly.entity_id
_entity_poly.type
_entity_poly.pdbx_seq_one_letter_code
_entity_poly.pdbx_strand_id
1 'polypeptide(L)'
;MKVKITGTGSCLPKLRVTNDDLGQIMETSDEWIRSRTGIIARHIAVEETTTGMSTEAADKALKNAEISAEDVDIIIAATVSADTVSYTHL
;
A
#
# COMPACT_ATOMS: atom_id res chain seq x y z
N MET A 1 28.62 4.31 0.17
CA MET A 1 27.57 4.13 1.20
C MET A 1 26.89 2.78 0.99
N LYS A 2 26.72 2.05 2.04
CA LYS A 2 25.99 0.79 2.01
C LYS A 2 24.57 1.01 2.53
N VAL A 3 23.59 0.51 1.80
CA VAL A 3 22.20 0.57 2.22
C VAL A 3 21.69 -0.84 2.50
N LYS A 4 20.98 -0.99 3.58
CA LYS A 4 20.44 -2.29 3.99
C LYS A 4 18.98 -2.14 4.39
N ILE A 5 18.14 -3.05 3.93
CA ILE A 5 16.75 -3.12 4.35
C ILE A 5 16.70 -3.87 5.69
N THR A 6 16.26 -3.21 6.76
CA THR A 6 16.23 -3.77 8.10
C THR A 6 14.82 -4.15 8.56
N GLY A 7 13.80 -3.66 7.86
CA GLY A 7 12.42 -4.01 8.20
C GLY A 7 11.47 -3.64 7.10
N THR A 8 10.33 -4.34 7.05
CA THR A 8 9.26 -4.10 6.08
C THR A 8 7.91 -4.09 6.78
N GLY A 9 6.97 -3.40 6.17
CA GLY A 9 5.60 -3.39 6.65
C GLY A 9 4.65 -3.02 5.52
N SER A 10 3.42 -3.46 5.64
CA SER A 10 2.40 -3.19 4.64
C SER A 10 1.04 -2.91 5.29
N CYS A 11 0.21 -2.22 4.55
CA CYS A 11 -1.17 -1.96 4.94
C CYS A 11 -2.04 -2.03 3.69
N LEU A 12 -3.07 -2.87 3.74
CA LEU A 12 -4.03 -3.03 2.66
C LEU A 12 -5.40 -2.56 3.12
N PRO A 13 -6.18 -1.91 2.23
CA PRO A 13 -7.58 -1.64 2.52
C PRO A 13 -8.35 -2.92 2.84
N LYS A 14 -9.42 -2.80 3.60
CA LYS A 14 -10.22 -3.96 4.04
C LYS A 14 -11.00 -4.62 2.92
N LEU A 15 -11.50 -3.81 1.97
CA LEU A 15 -12.32 -4.34 0.88
C LEU A 15 -11.47 -5.06 -0.14
N ARG A 16 -11.65 -6.37 -0.23
CA ARG A 16 -11.00 -7.21 -1.23
C ARG A 16 -11.95 -7.47 -2.38
N VAL A 17 -11.52 -7.17 -3.59
CA VAL A 17 -12.30 -7.36 -4.82
C VAL A 17 -11.57 -8.34 -5.73
N THR A 18 -12.21 -9.44 -6.04
CA THR A 18 -11.65 -10.47 -6.94
C THR A 18 -11.89 -10.09 -8.40
N ASN A 19 -11.20 -10.79 -9.30
CA ASN A 19 -11.43 -10.61 -10.73
C ASN A 19 -12.85 -10.96 -11.13
N ASP A 20 -13.44 -11.98 -10.48
CA ASP A 20 -14.83 -12.35 -10.74
C ASP A 20 -15.80 -11.25 -10.30
N ASP A 21 -15.51 -10.58 -9.18
CA ASP A 21 -16.31 -9.44 -8.73
C ASP A 21 -16.26 -8.30 -9.75
N LEU A 22 -15.09 -8.03 -10.33
CA LEU A 22 -14.95 -7.02 -11.39
C LEU A 22 -15.71 -7.41 -12.64
N GLY A 23 -15.73 -8.68 -13.01
CA GLY A 23 -16.45 -9.17 -14.18
C GLY A 23 -17.94 -8.94 -14.12
N GLN A 24 -18.50 -8.68 -12.92
CA GLN A 24 -19.92 -8.38 -12.75
C GLN A 24 -20.27 -6.92 -13.05
N ILE A 25 -19.29 -6.03 -13.01
CA ILE A 25 -19.53 -4.59 -13.18
C ILE A 25 -18.85 -3.99 -14.40
N MET A 26 -18.02 -4.75 -15.09
CA MET A 26 -17.34 -4.28 -16.29
C MET A 26 -16.99 -5.47 -17.20
N GLU A 27 -16.69 -5.18 -18.46
CA GLU A 27 -16.34 -6.22 -19.45
C GLU A 27 -14.91 -6.73 -19.22
N THR A 28 -14.78 -7.68 -18.29
CA THR A 28 -13.51 -8.34 -18.03
C THR A 28 -13.77 -9.74 -17.46
N SER A 29 -12.72 -10.52 -17.31
CA SER A 29 -12.81 -11.85 -16.70
C SER A 29 -11.56 -12.14 -15.90
N ASP A 30 -11.65 -13.09 -14.98
CA ASP A 30 -10.50 -13.55 -14.21
C ASP A 30 -9.41 -14.08 -15.13
N GLU A 31 -9.78 -14.89 -16.13
CA GLU A 31 -8.82 -15.44 -17.07
C GLU A 31 -8.04 -14.36 -17.81
N TRP A 32 -8.73 -13.32 -18.30
CA TRP A 32 -8.11 -12.22 -19.02
C TRP A 32 -7.13 -11.44 -18.13
N ILE A 33 -7.59 -11.06 -16.94
CA ILE A 33 -6.78 -10.26 -16.00
C ILE A 33 -5.57 -11.07 -15.53
N ARG A 34 -5.80 -12.29 -15.08
CA ARG A 34 -4.75 -13.15 -14.54
C ARG A 34 -3.69 -13.49 -15.57
N SER A 35 -4.10 -13.78 -16.83
CA SER A 35 -3.16 -14.13 -17.88
C SER A 35 -2.27 -12.96 -18.28
N ARG A 36 -2.74 -11.72 -18.14
CA ARG A 36 -1.99 -10.53 -18.53
C ARG A 36 -1.20 -9.90 -17.39
N THR A 37 -1.66 -10.02 -16.17
CA THR A 37 -1.05 -9.32 -15.02
C THR A 37 -0.63 -10.23 -13.88
N GLY A 38 -1.17 -11.44 -13.83
CA GLY A 38 -0.97 -12.33 -12.68
C GLY A 38 -1.82 -11.96 -11.46
N ILE A 39 -2.59 -10.88 -11.55
CA ILE A 39 -3.41 -10.37 -10.43
C ILE A 39 -4.71 -11.18 -10.35
N ILE A 40 -5.02 -11.67 -9.16
CA ILE A 40 -6.26 -12.42 -8.90
C ILE A 40 -7.28 -11.60 -8.12
N ALA A 41 -6.81 -10.60 -7.37
CA ALA A 41 -7.65 -9.74 -6.55
C ALA A 41 -6.91 -8.45 -6.25
N ARG A 42 -7.63 -7.44 -5.77
CA ARG A 42 -7.08 -6.18 -5.29
C ARG A 42 -7.84 -5.71 -4.07
N HIS A 43 -7.27 -4.76 -3.36
CA HIS A 43 -7.91 -4.12 -2.23
C HIS A 43 -8.24 -2.68 -2.60
N ILE A 44 -9.48 -2.27 -2.32
CA ILE A 44 -9.97 -0.94 -2.68
C ILE A 44 -10.21 -0.14 -1.41
N ALA A 45 -9.64 1.06 -1.35
CA ALA A 45 -9.84 1.98 -0.24
C ALA A 45 -11.27 2.55 -0.28
N VAL A 46 -12.01 2.42 0.81
CA VAL A 46 -13.35 3.00 0.98
C VAL A 46 -13.28 4.11 2.02
N GLU A 47 -12.77 3.80 3.19
CA GLU A 47 -12.57 4.76 4.28
C GLU A 47 -11.10 5.09 4.51
N GLU A 48 -10.23 4.23 4.03
CA GLU A 48 -8.79 4.36 4.25
C GLU A 48 -8.21 5.46 3.37
N THR A 49 -7.26 6.23 3.93
CA THR A 49 -6.55 7.27 3.21
C THR A 49 -5.12 6.84 2.92
N THR A 50 -4.49 7.50 1.94
CA THR A 50 -3.08 7.25 1.63
C THR A 50 -2.20 7.50 2.84
N THR A 51 -2.42 8.61 3.55
CA THR A 51 -1.66 8.96 4.76
C THR A 51 -1.87 7.92 5.86
N GLY A 52 -3.11 7.51 6.11
CA GLY A 52 -3.41 6.52 7.15
C GLY A 52 -2.77 5.17 6.87
N MET A 53 -2.88 4.69 5.63
CA MET A 53 -2.28 3.42 5.24
C MET A 53 -0.74 3.47 5.28
N SER A 54 -0.16 4.58 4.81
CA SER A 54 1.30 4.76 4.85
C SER A 54 1.83 4.80 6.28
N THR A 55 1.13 5.48 7.18
CA THR A 55 1.50 5.54 8.58
C THR A 55 1.46 4.16 9.24
N GLU A 56 0.43 3.39 8.99
CA GLU A 56 0.32 2.05 9.53
C GLU A 56 1.39 1.12 8.97
N ALA A 57 1.65 1.18 7.68
CA ALA A 57 2.70 0.38 7.05
C ALA A 57 4.08 0.76 7.60
N ALA A 58 4.36 2.05 7.76
CA ALA A 58 5.61 2.54 8.33
C ALA A 58 5.79 2.09 9.78
N ASP A 59 4.73 2.15 10.58
CA ASP A 59 4.76 1.69 11.98
C ASP A 59 5.11 0.19 12.06
N LYS A 60 4.51 -0.61 11.20
CA LYS A 60 4.82 -2.04 11.11
C LYS A 60 6.28 -2.29 10.69
N ALA A 61 6.79 -1.49 9.76
CA ALA A 61 8.17 -1.59 9.31
C ALA A 61 9.15 -1.25 10.44
N LEU A 62 8.86 -0.19 11.21
CA LEU A 62 9.69 0.20 12.36
C LEU A 62 9.71 -0.89 13.43
N LYS A 63 8.56 -1.47 13.72
CA LYS A 63 8.47 -2.58 14.68
C LYS A 63 9.21 -3.82 14.17
N ASN A 64 9.12 -4.11 12.90
CA ASN A 64 9.84 -5.22 12.28
C ASN A 64 11.36 -5.02 12.34
N ALA A 65 11.82 -3.78 12.14
CA ALA A 65 13.23 -3.42 12.22
C ALA A 65 13.74 -3.25 13.63
N GLU A 66 12.85 -3.22 14.63
CA GLU A 66 13.16 -2.99 16.04
C GLU A 66 13.83 -1.64 16.31
N ILE A 67 13.37 -0.60 15.60
CA ILE A 67 13.79 0.79 15.81
C ILE A 67 12.59 1.68 16.11
N SER A 68 12.85 2.87 16.65
CA SER A 68 11.80 3.85 16.89
C SER A 68 11.75 4.90 15.77
N ALA A 69 10.63 5.63 15.70
CA ALA A 69 10.49 6.71 14.72
C ALA A 69 11.56 7.80 14.89
N GLU A 70 12.06 7.98 16.10
CA GLU A 70 13.11 8.97 16.39
C GLU A 70 14.45 8.65 15.73
N ASP A 71 14.67 7.39 15.37
CA ASP A 71 15.88 6.95 14.70
C ASP A 71 15.84 7.19 13.19
N VAL A 72 14.71 7.65 12.65
CA VAL A 72 14.55 7.90 11.22
C VAL A 72 15.04 9.28 10.86
N ASP A 73 16.01 9.36 9.95
CA ASP A 73 16.59 10.62 9.50
C ASP A 73 15.87 11.20 8.28
N ILE A 74 15.41 10.34 7.37
CA ILE A 74 14.81 10.74 6.10
C ILE A 74 13.62 9.83 5.79
N ILE A 75 12.53 10.44 5.30
CA ILE A 75 11.36 9.72 4.80
C ILE A 75 11.20 10.06 3.32
N ILE A 76 11.08 9.04 2.48
CA ILE A 76 10.83 9.20 1.06
C ILE A 76 9.49 8.56 0.74
N ALA A 77 8.53 9.36 0.26
CA ALA A 77 7.21 8.88 -0.12
C ALA A 77 7.01 8.99 -1.63
N ALA A 78 6.73 7.86 -2.27
CA ALA A 78 6.46 7.80 -3.70
C ALA A 78 4.99 7.42 -3.92
N THR A 79 4.21 8.34 -4.47
CA THR A 79 2.79 8.12 -4.70
C THR A 79 2.31 8.96 -5.89
N VAL A 80 1.27 8.47 -6.58
CA VAL A 80 0.59 9.23 -7.63
C VAL A 80 -0.76 9.77 -7.18
N SER A 81 -1.20 9.43 -5.96
CA SER A 81 -2.50 9.80 -5.42
C SER A 81 -2.39 10.18 -3.95
N ALA A 82 -1.52 11.15 -3.64
CA ALA A 82 -1.35 11.65 -2.28
C ALA A 82 -2.63 12.37 -1.80
N ASP A 83 -2.88 12.31 -0.50
CA ASP A 83 -3.92 13.11 0.12
C ASP A 83 -3.55 14.60 0.01
N THR A 84 -4.57 15.47 -0.05
CA THR A 84 -4.40 16.87 -0.44
C THR A 84 -3.39 17.68 0.37
N VAL A 85 -3.17 17.34 1.62
CA VAL A 85 -2.31 18.13 2.51
C VAL A 85 -1.24 17.31 3.21
N SER A 86 -1.10 16.06 2.84
CA SER A 86 -0.29 15.12 3.60
C SER A 86 1.21 15.23 3.37
N TYR A 87 1.63 15.66 2.21
CA TYR A 87 3.05 15.64 1.83
C TYR A 87 3.90 16.67 2.53
N THR A 88 3.30 17.59 3.24
CA THR A 88 4.03 18.62 3.97
C THR A 88 4.40 18.22 5.39
N HIS A 89 3.71 17.25 5.95
CA HIS A 89 3.92 16.82 7.34
C HIS A 89 3.70 15.34 7.50
N LEU A 90 4.75 14.61 7.54
CA LEU A 90 4.72 13.19 7.87
C LEU A 90 5.20 12.95 9.29
#